data_be14c601225e893a1d3c1f624d4f75ba
#
_entry.id   be14c601225e893a1d3c1f624d4f75ba
#
_cell.length_a   1.000
_cell.length_b   1.000
_cell.length_c   1.000
_cell.angle_alpha   90.00
_cell.angle_beta   90.00
_cell.angle_gamma   90.00
#
_symmetry.space_group_name_H-M   'P 1'
#
loop_
_entity.id
_entity.type
_entity.pdbx_description
1 polymer ?
#
loop_
_entity_poly.entity_id
_entity_poly.type
_entity_poly.pdbx_seq_one_letter_code
_entity_poly.pdbx_strand_id
1 'polypeptide(L)'
;RRIHRMLIDPEKRIFDKYVKAQGGVVVIDLSGSMSLSRDEVKEMMVACAGVTVIGYSGYYGKATEPNTYILADKGKICAELPKVHGGNACDLPVVEYAVQRKQNPKAPMVWITDGYTYGWGGGAGYLDELECAKFAKKHGFRMEYSPEKAIEYLNNLKRGAKHTPKLIDRWTKEFGKMIA
;
A
#
# COMPACT_ATOMS: atom_id res chain seq x y z
N ARG A 1 -30.49 2.20 -18.13
CA ARG A 1 -30.08 3.54 -18.63
C ARG A 1 -30.65 4.60 -17.68
N ARG A 2 -29.83 5.40 -17.00
CA ARG A 2 -30.28 6.33 -15.96
C ARG A 2 -30.20 7.78 -16.49
N ILE A 3 -30.99 8.05 -17.55
CA ILE A 3 -31.01 9.38 -18.22
C ILE A 3 -31.42 10.50 -17.23
N HIS A 4 -32.26 10.19 -16.22
CA HIS A 4 -32.65 11.15 -15.20
C HIS A 4 -31.48 11.64 -14.32
N ARG A 5 -30.38 10.87 -14.18
CA ARG A 5 -29.18 11.33 -13.47
C ARG A 5 -28.43 12.44 -14.21
N MET A 6 -28.54 12.49 -15.53
CA MET A 6 -27.92 13.54 -16.33
C MET A 6 -28.41 14.94 -15.96
N LEU A 7 -29.63 15.04 -15.43
CA LEU A 7 -30.25 16.32 -15.08
C LEU A 7 -29.93 16.78 -13.65
N ILE A 8 -29.57 15.84 -12.76
CA ILE A 8 -29.34 16.10 -11.34
C ILE A 8 -27.92 15.85 -10.86
N ASP A 9 -27.07 15.16 -11.63
CA ASP A 9 -25.67 14.97 -11.29
C ASP A 9 -24.83 16.15 -11.83
N PRO A 10 -24.21 16.97 -10.94
CA PRO A 10 -23.39 18.10 -11.36
C PRO A 10 -22.22 17.69 -12.29
N GLU A 11 -21.74 16.44 -12.16
CA GLU A 11 -20.68 15.89 -13.00
C GLU A 11 -21.19 15.16 -14.25
N LYS A 12 -22.52 15.19 -14.52
CA LYS A 12 -23.18 14.58 -15.68
C LYS A 12 -22.79 13.12 -15.97
N ARG A 13 -22.57 12.34 -14.94
CA ARG A 13 -22.13 10.95 -15.02
C ARG A 13 -23.27 10.03 -15.47
N ILE A 14 -23.38 9.77 -16.76
CA ILE A 14 -24.39 8.88 -17.34
C ILE A 14 -24.01 7.41 -17.18
N PHE A 15 -22.73 7.12 -17.06
CA PHE A 15 -22.17 5.78 -17.00
C PHE A 15 -21.31 5.62 -15.75
N ASP A 16 -21.95 5.41 -14.60
CA ASP A 16 -21.26 4.85 -13.46
C ASP A 16 -20.92 3.39 -13.77
N LYS A 17 -19.70 3.12 -14.24
CA LYS A 17 -19.14 1.80 -14.05
C LYS A 17 -18.91 1.68 -12.54
N TYR A 18 -19.80 0.95 -11.87
CA TYR A 18 -19.50 0.48 -10.53
C TYR A 18 -18.27 -0.43 -10.65
N VAL A 19 -17.10 0.13 -10.41
CA VAL A 19 -15.92 -0.68 -10.17
C VAL A 19 -16.21 -1.37 -8.85
N LYS A 20 -16.44 -2.68 -8.90
CA LYS A 20 -16.66 -3.47 -7.70
C LYS A 20 -15.43 -3.28 -6.82
N ALA A 21 -15.61 -2.67 -5.66
CA ALA A 21 -14.50 -2.42 -4.75
C ALA A 21 -13.77 -3.75 -4.51
N GLN A 22 -12.47 -3.79 -4.78
CA GLN A 22 -11.69 -5.02 -4.63
C GLN A 22 -11.49 -5.39 -3.17
N GLY A 23 -11.74 -4.45 -2.25
CA GLY A 23 -11.62 -4.65 -0.80
C GLY A 23 -10.18 -4.91 -0.34
N GLY A 24 -9.20 -4.55 -1.16
CA GLY A 24 -7.79 -4.71 -0.86
C GLY A 24 -7.21 -3.58 -0.02
N VAL A 25 -5.94 -3.72 0.30
CA VAL A 25 -5.18 -2.71 1.03
C VAL A 25 -3.86 -2.43 0.31
N VAL A 26 -3.53 -1.16 0.19
CA VAL A 26 -2.24 -0.68 -0.29
C VAL A 26 -1.55 0.04 0.85
N VAL A 27 -0.33 -0.36 1.15
CA VAL A 27 0.54 0.28 2.15
C VAL A 27 1.64 1.03 1.42
N ILE A 28 1.85 2.29 1.75
CA ILE A 28 2.85 3.15 1.13
C ILE A 28 3.81 3.63 2.22
N ASP A 29 5.05 3.27 2.06
CA ASP A 29 6.14 3.80 2.86
C ASP A 29 6.43 5.25 2.44
N LEU A 30 6.26 6.18 3.36
CA LEU A 30 6.50 7.62 3.18
C LEU A 30 7.82 8.07 3.83
N SER A 31 8.69 7.13 4.19
CA SER A 31 9.99 7.41 4.76
C SER A 31 10.89 8.18 3.79
N GLY A 32 11.93 8.81 4.31
CA GLY A 32 12.85 9.60 3.49
C GLY A 32 13.63 8.78 2.47
N SER A 33 13.90 7.50 2.75
CA SER A 33 14.61 6.59 1.85
C SER A 33 13.83 6.31 0.56
N MET A 34 12.50 6.31 0.63
CA MET A 34 11.63 6.16 -0.54
C MET A 34 11.67 7.35 -1.50
N SER A 35 12.05 8.55 -1.01
CA SER A 35 12.14 9.80 -1.79
C SER A 35 10.89 10.12 -2.63
N LEU A 36 9.71 9.70 -2.17
CA LEU A 36 8.45 9.91 -2.88
C LEU A 36 8.06 11.39 -2.91
N SER A 37 7.69 11.89 -4.08
CA SER A 37 7.05 13.18 -4.22
C SER A 37 5.57 13.12 -3.81
N ARG A 38 4.99 14.28 -3.45
CA ARG A 38 3.54 14.36 -3.16
C ARG A 38 2.69 13.99 -4.36
N ASP A 39 3.15 14.24 -5.57
CA ASP A 39 2.40 13.97 -6.78
C ASP A 39 2.41 12.46 -7.11
N GLU A 40 3.54 11.77 -6.93
CA GLU A 40 3.60 10.31 -7.04
C GLU A 40 2.65 9.62 -6.03
N VAL A 41 2.61 10.10 -4.78
CA VAL A 41 1.67 9.56 -3.78
C VAL A 41 0.22 9.79 -4.23
N LYS A 42 -0.13 10.96 -4.76
CA LYS A 42 -1.46 11.23 -5.31
C LYS A 42 -1.80 10.32 -6.49
N GLU A 43 -0.87 10.12 -7.42
CA GLU A 43 -1.06 9.22 -8.56
C GLU A 43 -1.30 7.78 -8.11
N MET A 44 -0.52 7.29 -7.13
CA MET A 44 -0.76 5.98 -6.53
C MET A 44 -2.15 5.90 -5.90
N MET A 45 -2.60 6.92 -5.18
CA MET A 45 -3.95 6.96 -4.59
C MET A 45 -5.04 6.93 -5.65
N VAL A 46 -4.88 7.65 -6.76
CA VAL A 46 -5.81 7.62 -7.90
C VAL A 46 -5.85 6.24 -8.56
N ALA A 47 -4.71 5.56 -8.64
CA ALA A 47 -4.63 4.18 -9.16
C ALA A 47 -5.31 3.18 -8.22
N CYS A 48 -5.41 3.46 -6.91
CA CYS A 48 -5.99 2.61 -5.88
C CYS A 48 -7.52 2.65 -5.80
N ALA A 49 -8.25 2.66 -6.91
CA ALA A 49 -9.71 2.76 -6.87
C ALA A 49 -10.35 1.58 -6.10
N GLY A 50 -11.12 1.92 -5.06
CA GLY A 50 -11.91 0.95 -4.30
C GLY A 50 -11.14 0.11 -3.29
N VAL A 51 -9.90 0.47 -2.97
CA VAL A 51 -9.09 -0.15 -1.91
C VAL A 51 -8.83 0.84 -0.78
N THR A 52 -8.43 0.33 0.38
CA THR A 52 -7.93 1.16 1.49
C THR A 52 -6.45 1.46 1.25
N VAL A 53 -6.07 2.72 1.36
CA VAL A 53 -4.67 3.18 1.20
C VAL A 53 -4.17 3.68 2.54
N ILE A 54 -3.10 3.07 3.01
CA ILE A 54 -2.43 3.39 4.27
C ILE A 54 -1.04 3.94 3.93
N GLY A 55 -0.75 5.16 4.36
CA GLY A 55 0.60 5.69 4.35
C GLY A 55 1.21 5.59 5.74
N TYR A 56 2.52 5.45 5.84
CA TYR A 56 3.22 5.50 7.12
C TYR A 56 4.60 6.13 6.99
N SER A 57 5.06 6.69 8.09
CA SER A 57 6.41 7.24 8.21
C SER A 57 6.90 7.14 9.64
N GLY A 58 8.20 7.28 9.86
CA GLY A 58 8.76 7.36 11.21
C GLY A 58 8.41 8.67 11.91
N TYR A 59 8.51 8.65 13.22
CA TYR A 59 8.45 9.83 14.08
C TYR A 59 9.85 10.16 14.57
N TYR A 60 10.18 11.44 14.58
CA TYR A 60 11.42 11.91 15.21
C TYR A 60 11.44 11.49 16.68
N GLY A 61 12.20 10.45 17.01
CA GLY A 61 12.46 10.05 18.38
C GLY A 61 12.01 8.66 18.83
N LYS A 62 11.08 8.00 18.10
CA LYS A 62 10.66 6.62 18.46
C LYS A 62 10.40 5.79 17.21
N ALA A 63 11.37 4.97 16.83
CA ALA A 63 11.25 4.06 15.69
C ALA A 63 10.14 3.01 15.86
N THR A 64 9.73 2.73 17.10
CA THR A 64 8.74 1.69 17.43
C THR A 64 7.28 2.09 17.22
N GLU A 65 6.99 3.38 17.06
CA GLU A 65 5.64 3.90 16.88
C GLU A 65 5.53 4.62 15.52
N PRO A 66 5.22 3.92 14.43
CA PRO A 66 5.08 4.55 13.12
C PRO A 66 3.85 5.48 13.09
N ASN A 67 4.00 6.66 12.51
CA ASN A 67 2.87 7.48 12.14
C ASN A 67 2.11 6.79 11.00
N THR A 68 0.90 6.37 11.26
CA THR A 68 0.05 5.68 10.29
C THR A 68 -1.10 6.59 9.86
N TYR A 69 -1.28 6.75 8.57
CA TYR A 69 -2.27 7.61 7.95
C TYR A 69 -3.19 6.80 7.06
N ILE A 70 -4.50 6.90 7.25
CA ILE A 70 -5.46 6.37 6.27
C ILE A 70 -5.62 7.45 5.20
N LEU A 71 -4.96 7.28 4.07
CA LEU A 71 -4.96 8.24 2.97
C LEU A 71 -6.25 8.15 2.14
N ALA A 72 -6.75 6.93 1.95
CA ALA A 72 -8.03 6.69 1.32
C ALA A 72 -8.71 5.46 1.92
N ASP A 73 -10.02 5.48 2.03
CA ASP A 73 -10.82 4.33 2.44
C ASP A 73 -11.93 4.07 1.41
N LYS A 74 -11.97 2.86 0.88
CA LYS A 74 -12.96 2.42 -0.12
C LYS A 74 -13.10 3.39 -1.31
N GLY A 75 -12.00 3.97 -1.71
CA GLY A 75 -11.93 4.91 -2.83
C GLY A 75 -12.31 6.36 -2.50
N LYS A 76 -12.50 6.70 -1.22
CA LYS A 76 -12.66 8.08 -0.76
C LYS A 76 -11.36 8.56 -0.14
N ILE A 77 -10.87 9.70 -0.58
CA ILE A 77 -9.70 10.36 0.03
C ILE A 77 -10.12 10.84 1.42
N CYS A 78 -9.38 10.43 2.45
CA CYS A 78 -9.75 10.65 3.86
C CYS A 78 -9.05 11.84 4.51
N ALA A 79 -7.87 12.23 4.03
CA ALA A 79 -7.06 13.24 4.66
C ALA A 79 -6.22 14.03 3.66
N GLU A 80 -5.74 15.19 4.10
CA GLU A 80 -4.61 15.84 3.44
C GLU A 80 -3.40 14.92 3.47
N LEU A 81 -2.62 14.94 2.40
CA LEU A 81 -1.38 14.18 2.36
C LEU A 81 -0.45 14.62 3.48
N PRO A 82 0.01 13.71 4.34
CA PRO A 82 0.98 14.02 5.36
C PRO A 82 2.28 14.52 4.73
N LYS A 83 3.16 15.07 5.55
CA LYS A 83 4.51 15.38 5.09
C LYS A 83 5.20 14.07 4.69
N VAL A 84 5.58 13.95 3.44
CA VAL A 84 6.50 12.91 2.96
C VAL A 84 7.92 13.24 3.45
N HIS A 85 8.79 12.26 3.52
CA HIS A 85 10.15 12.34 4.08
C HIS A 85 10.20 12.33 5.62
N GLY A 86 9.34 11.55 6.23
CA GLY A 86 9.48 11.20 7.65
C GLY A 86 10.71 10.32 7.91
N GLY A 87 11.10 10.18 9.17
CA GLY A 87 12.17 9.28 9.59
C GLY A 87 11.81 7.79 9.37
N ASN A 88 12.77 6.92 9.67
CA ASN A 88 12.57 5.47 9.63
C ASN A 88 11.50 5.04 10.65
N ALA A 89 10.71 4.05 10.29
CA ALA A 89 9.64 3.50 11.11
C ALA A 89 9.74 1.99 11.20
N CYS A 90 9.15 1.40 12.24
CA CYS A 90 8.87 -0.02 12.23
C CYS A 90 7.80 -0.33 11.20
N ASP A 91 8.12 -1.17 10.25
CA ASP A 91 7.24 -1.52 9.13
C ASP A 91 6.22 -2.59 9.51
N LEU A 92 6.66 -3.58 10.27
CA LEU A 92 5.84 -4.74 10.61
C LEU A 92 4.52 -4.38 11.31
N PRO A 93 4.47 -3.47 12.30
CA PRO A 93 3.20 -3.06 12.90
C PRO A 93 2.19 -2.50 11.91
N VAL A 94 2.68 -1.77 10.90
CA VAL A 94 1.81 -1.14 9.89
C VAL A 94 1.27 -2.17 8.91
N VAL A 95 2.10 -3.12 8.46
CA VAL A 95 1.62 -4.17 7.55
C VAL A 95 0.70 -5.16 8.27
N GLU A 96 0.88 -5.39 9.57
CA GLU A 96 -0.07 -6.14 10.40
C GLU A 96 -1.41 -5.42 10.52
N TYR A 97 -1.39 -4.12 10.79
CA TYR A 97 -2.59 -3.29 10.79
C TYR A 97 -3.30 -3.34 9.44
N ALA A 98 -2.55 -3.31 8.33
CA ALA A 98 -3.10 -3.42 6.98
C ALA A 98 -3.81 -4.76 6.74
N VAL A 99 -3.25 -5.87 7.24
CA VAL A 99 -3.89 -7.19 7.14
C VAL A 99 -5.23 -7.22 7.86
N GLN A 100 -5.35 -6.57 9.02
CA GLN A 100 -6.62 -6.47 9.77
C GLN A 100 -7.68 -5.67 9.02
N ARG A 101 -7.29 -4.75 8.13
CA ARG A 101 -8.19 -3.95 7.28
C ARG A 101 -8.63 -4.66 6.00
N LYS A 102 -8.08 -5.81 5.70
CA LYS A 102 -8.44 -6.60 4.54
C LYS A 102 -9.88 -7.10 4.62
N GLN A 103 -10.71 -6.74 3.67
CA GLN A 103 -12.15 -7.04 3.71
C GLN A 103 -12.51 -8.47 3.32
N ASN A 104 -11.66 -9.15 2.55
CA ASN A 104 -11.82 -10.55 2.21
C ASN A 104 -10.46 -11.22 1.97
N PRO A 105 -10.36 -12.55 2.16
CA PRO A 105 -9.10 -13.28 2.04
C PRO A 105 -8.41 -13.16 0.67
N LYS A 106 -9.18 -12.97 -0.40
CA LYS A 106 -8.69 -12.89 -1.79
C LYS A 106 -8.39 -11.46 -2.24
N ALA A 107 -8.64 -10.47 -1.38
CA ALA A 107 -8.40 -9.08 -1.72
C ALA A 107 -6.90 -8.82 -1.90
N PRO A 108 -6.51 -7.94 -2.85
CA PRO A 108 -5.12 -7.63 -3.09
C PRO A 108 -4.48 -6.94 -1.88
N MET A 109 -3.25 -7.31 -1.59
CA MET A 109 -2.38 -6.67 -0.61
C MET A 109 -1.14 -6.17 -1.33
N VAL A 110 -0.93 -4.87 -1.35
CA VAL A 110 0.22 -4.24 -2.01
C VAL A 110 1.01 -3.46 -0.99
N TRP A 111 2.32 -3.60 -1.00
CA TRP A 111 3.22 -2.85 -0.14
C TRP A 111 4.30 -2.17 -0.99
N ILE A 112 4.33 -0.85 -0.93
CA ILE A 112 5.24 0.00 -1.68
C ILE A 112 6.31 0.45 -0.69
N THR A 113 7.53 -0.08 -0.84
CA THR A 113 8.66 0.11 0.07
C THR A 113 9.97 -0.16 -0.64
N ASP A 114 11.06 0.43 -0.20
CA ASP A 114 12.42 0.15 -0.69
C ASP A 114 12.96 -1.21 -0.21
N GLY A 115 12.25 -1.82 0.75
CA GLY A 115 12.57 -3.13 1.31
C GLY A 115 13.66 -3.12 2.38
N TYR A 116 14.16 -1.96 2.78
CA TYR A 116 14.96 -1.81 3.99
C TYR A 116 14.02 -1.64 5.18
N THR A 117 13.54 -2.76 5.71
CA THR A 117 12.44 -2.78 6.64
C THR A 117 12.87 -3.08 8.07
N TYR A 118 12.10 -2.55 9.01
CA TYR A 118 12.30 -2.72 10.44
C TYR A 118 11.19 -3.58 11.03
N GLY A 119 11.57 -4.58 11.82
CA GLY A 119 10.62 -5.39 12.58
C GLY A 119 10.08 -4.68 13.82
N TRP A 120 9.48 -5.44 14.72
CA TRP A 120 8.89 -4.90 15.95
C TRP A 120 9.90 -4.21 16.89
N GLY A 121 11.14 -4.66 16.88
CA GLY A 121 12.19 -4.14 17.76
C GLY A 121 12.77 -2.78 17.36
N GLY A 122 12.39 -2.25 16.21
CA GLY A 122 12.93 -0.98 15.68
C GLY A 122 14.41 -1.09 15.29
N GLY A 123 14.96 -2.29 15.24
CA GLY A 123 16.30 -2.59 14.73
C GLY A 123 16.27 -2.73 13.21
N ALA A 124 17.30 -2.21 12.53
CA ALA A 124 17.56 -2.53 11.14
C ALA A 124 18.53 -3.71 11.11
N GLY A 125 18.08 -4.82 10.60
CA GLY A 125 18.98 -5.96 10.48
C GLY A 125 18.37 -7.14 9.75
N TYR A 126 19.22 -8.07 9.42
CA TYR A 126 18.87 -9.29 8.68
C TYR A 126 17.66 -10.03 9.27
N LEU A 127 17.56 -10.15 10.61
CA LEU A 127 16.46 -10.84 11.27
C LEU A 127 15.14 -10.09 11.14
N ASP A 128 15.16 -8.77 11.25
CA ASP A 128 13.98 -7.93 11.11
C ASP A 128 13.45 -7.94 9.68
N GLU A 129 14.34 -7.84 8.69
CA GLU A 129 13.95 -7.97 7.29
C GLU A 129 13.40 -9.37 6.98
N LEU A 130 14.00 -10.42 7.53
CA LEU A 130 13.51 -11.79 7.39
C LEU A 130 12.10 -11.96 7.99
N GLU A 131 11.84 -11.35 9.13
CA GLU A 131 10.51 -11.36 9.77
C GLU A 131 9.47 -10.68 8.87
N CYS A 132 9.78 -9.49 8.37
CA CYS A 132 8.93 -8.78 7.42
C CYS A 132 8.70 -9.60 6.14
N ALA A 133 9.74 -10.25 5.61
CA ALA A 133 9.63 -11.08 4.42
C ALA A 133 8.73 -12.32 4.63
N LYS A 134 8.86 -12.99 5.76
CA LYS A 134 7.97 -14.10 6.15
C LYS A 134 6.53 -13.64 6.27
N PHE A 135 6.30 -12.50 6.91
CA PHE A 135 4.98 -11.93 7.08
C PHE A 135 4.35 -11.55 5.72
N ALA A 136 5.09 -10.84 4.88
CA ALA A 136 4.64 -10.45 3.56
C ALA A 136 4.28 -11.65 2.68
N LYS A 137 5.12 -12.71 2.71
CA LYS A 137 4.83 -13.96 1.98
C LYS A 137 3.57 -14.65 2.51
N LYS A 138 3.48 -14.84 3.84
CA LYS A 138 2.34 -15.48 4.49
C LYS A 138 1.01 -14.83 4.12
N HIS A 139 0.97 -13.51 4.03
CA HIS A 139 -0.25 -12.75 3.75
C HIS A 139 -0.45 -12.40 2.28
N GLY A 140 0.46 -12.87 1.40
CA GLY A 140 0.35 -12.71 -0.03
C GLY A 140 0.51 -11.26 -0.51
N PHE A 141 1.43 -10.53 0.08
CA PHE A 141 1.74 -9.18 -0.40
C PHE A 141 2.38 -9.18 -1.77
N ARG A 142 2.00 -8.21 -2.59
CA ARG A 142 2.75 -7.75 -3.74
C ARG A 142 3.59 -6.55 -3.31
N MET A 143 4.89 -6.68 -3.41
CA MET A 143 5.81 -5.60 -3.06
C MET A 143 6.35 -4.93 -4.31
N GLU A 144 6.36 -3.61 -4.31
CA GLU A 144 6.95 -2.78 -5.35
C GLU A 144 7.80 -1.68 -4.71
N TYR A 145 8.97 -1.43 -5.28
CA TYR A 145 9.91 -0.42 -4.78
C TYR A 145 9.98 0.85 -5.66
N SER A 146 9.35 0.81 -6.84
CA SER A 146 9.28 1.93 -7.77
C SER A 146 7.85 2.45 -7.85
N PRO A 147 7.64 3.77 -7.71
CA PRO A 147 6.33 4.39 -7.86
C PRO A 147 5.67 4.05 -9.20
N GLU A 148 6.44 4.08 -10.29
CA GLU A 148 5.93 3.81 -11.64
C GLU A 148 5.41 2.37 -11.76
N LYS A 149 6.18 1.39 -11.26
CA LYS A 149 5.77 -0.02 -11.27
C LYS A 149 4.57 -0.26 -10.37
N ALA A 150 4.52 0.43 -9.23
CA ALA A 150 3.37 0.37 -8.34
C ALA A 150 2.10 0.92 -9.02
N ILE A 151 2.18 2.09 -9.66
CA ILE A 151 1.08 2.72 -10.40
C ILE A 151 0.63 1.82 -11.55
N GLU A 152 1.57 1.26 -12.32
CA GLU A 152 1.25 0.32 -13.40
C GLU A 152 0.48 -0.90 -12.87
N TYR A 153 1.00 -1.53 -11.81
CA TYR A 153 0.37 -2.69 -11.19
C TYR A 153 -1.04 -2.37 -10.66
N LEU A 154 -1.20 -1.26 -9.94
CA LEU A 154 -2.48 -0.83 -9.40
C LEU A 154 -3.51 -0.54 -10.50
N ASN A 155 -3.08 0.10 -11.60
CA ASN A 155 -3.94 0.32 -12.77
C ASN A 155 -4.36 -1.00 -13.43
N ASN A 156 -3.48 -2.00 -13.49
CA ASN A 156 -3.82 -3.33 -14.00
C ASN A 156 -4.84 -4.03 -13.09
N LEU A 157 -4.70 -3.96 -11.78
CA LEU A 157 -5.70 -4.43 -10.82
C LEU A 157 -7.06 -3.74 -11.03
N LYS A 158 -7.06 -2.43 -11.21
CA LYS A 158 -8.27 -1.64 -11.49
C LYS A 158 -8.97 -2.08 -12.77
N ARG A 159 -8.21 -2.53 -13.77
CA ARG A 159 -8.72 -3.09 -15.04
C ARG A 159 -9.18 -4.54 -14.91
N GLY A 160 -9.04 -5.16 -13.75
CA GLY A 160 -9.50 -6.51 -13.48
C GLY A 160 -8.43 -7.60 -13.56
N ALA A 161 -7.16 -7.24 -13.61
CA ALA A 161 -6.08 -8.22 -13.48
C ALA A 161 -6.14 -8.94 -12.13
N LYS A 162 -5.71 -10.19 -12.11
CA LYS A 162 -5.62 -10.95 -10.86
C LYS A 162 -4.45 -10.46 -10.02
N HIS A 163 -4.69 -10.36 -8.72
CA HIS A 163 -3.60 -10.10 -7.78
C HIS A 163 -2.59 -11.25 -7.79
N THR A 164 -1.32 -10.90 -7.92
CA THR A 164 -0.20 -11.84 -7.90
C THR A 164 0.79 -11.42 -6.82
N PRO A 165 0.90 -12.17 -5.72
CA PRO A 165 1.91 -11.91 -4.70
C PRO A 165 3.32 -11.95 -5.28
N LYS A 166 4.16 -11.04 -4.82
CA LYS A 166 5.56 -10.99 -5.22
C LYS A 166 6.37 -10.31 -4.12
N LEU A 167 7.40 -10.93 -3.64
CA LEU A 167 8.41 -10.30 -2.82
C LEU A 167 9.40 -9.52 -3.71
N ILE A 168 10.12 -8.57 -3.13
CA ILE A 168 11.22 -7.89 -3.83
C ILE A 168 12.34 -8.89 -4.13
N ASP A 169 13.04 -8.67 -5.24
CA ASP A 169 14.03 -9.62 -5.75
C ASP A 169 15.18 -9.86 -4.77
N ARG A 170 15.60 -8.81 -4.01
CA ARG A 170 16.62 -8.93 -2.97
C ARG A 170 16.19 -9.95 -1.90
N TRP A 171 14.99 -9.85 -1.37
CA TRP A 171 14.50 -10.80 -0.36
C TRP A 171 14.36 -12.22 -0.90
N THR A 172 13.96 -12.37 -2.15
CA THR A 172 13.88 -13.69 -2.79
C THR A 172 15.25 -14.34 -2.90
N LYS A 173 16.29 -13.56 -3.19
CA LYS A 173 17.66 -14.05 -3.27
C LYS A 173 18.23 -14.41 -1.89
N GLU A 174 18.07 -13.51 -0.93
CA GLU A 174 18.68 -13.63 0.40
C GLU A 174 17.93 -14.63 1.30
N PHE A 175 16.61 -14.58 1.26
CA PHE A 175 15.76 -15.32 2.20
C PHE A 175 15.00 -16.49 1.58
N GLY A 176 15.16 -16.75 0.28
CA GLY A 176 14.30 -17.68 -0.45
C GLY A 176 14.13 -19.05 0.21
N LYS A 177 15.20 -19.64 0.77
CA LYS A 177 15.16 -20.91 1.50
C LYS A 177 14.54 -20.79 2.90
N MET A 178 14.59 -19.62 3.50
CA MET A 178 14.14 -19.36 4.89
C MET A 178 12.68 -18.96 4.96
N ILE A 179 12.11 -18.55 3.84
CA ILE A 179 10.72 -18.14 3.70
C ILE A 179 9.92 -19.07 2.79
N ALA A 180 10.52 -20.17 2.35
CA ALA A 180 9.92 -21.20 1.47
C ALA A 180 8.76 -22.02 2.19
#